data_2052ce33e5cc8502f5e867d7be7f3064
#
_entry.id   2052ce33e5cc8502f5e867d7be7f3064
#
_cell.length_a   1.000
_cell.length_b   1.000
_cell.length_c   1.000
_cell.angle_alpha   90.00
_cell.angle_beta   90.00
_cell.angle_gamma   90.00
#
_symmetry.space_group_name_H-M   'P 1'
#
loop_
_entity.id
_entity.type
_entity.pdbx_description
1 polymer ?
#
loop_
_entity_poly.entity_id
_entity_poly.type
_entity_poly.pdbx_seq_one_letter_code
_entity_poly.pdbx_strand_id
1 'polypeptide(L)'
;MTGAVVVDIPLRWSDMDAQGHVNNVRISELVQESRNQAFYTNGAQEMLETGIVVVTQDVEFLAPFVVDGSPLRVEVGCSKVGAARTILDYRAWHHDIEVARARGIICPFDFDAGRPRRLTNGERGAFEAMKVDEIPWKPIKVVDVSGIGDIVDVPIRWSDVDRQGHVNNVSMAGYLQEARILATTSWSPGMRRAGDHLWVVVRQDIRYRRQVPPSQRSCKVHTALTRLG
;
A
#
# COMPACT_ATOMS: atom_id res chain seq x y z
N MET A 1 -4.81 -9.88 -16.15
CA MET A 1 -4.96 -8.66 -17.02
C MET A 1 -4.06 -8.83 -18.23
N THR A 2 -4.57 -8.66 -19.45
CA THR A 2 -3.74 -8.72 -20.68
C THR A 2 -2.73 -7.57 -20.65
N GLY A 3 -1.44 -7.86 -20.90
CA GLY A 3 -0.35 -6.88 -20.84
C GLY A 3 0.29 -6.70 -19.47
N ALA A 4 -0.31 -7.20 -18.38
CA ALA A 4 0.28 -7.11 -17.06
C ALA A 4 1.53 -7.99 -16.91
N VAL A 5 2.47 -7.52 -16.10
CA VAL A 5 3.58 -8.34 -15.60
C VAL A 5 3.05 -9.18 -14.44
N VAL A 6 3.36 -10.47 -14.46
CA VAL A 6 2.97 -11.42 -13.41
C VAL A 6 4.18 -11.68 -12.51
N VAL A 7 3.97 -11.54 -11.22
CA VAL A 7 4.99 -11.75 -10.19
C VAL A 7 4.45 -12.72 -9.14
N ASP A 8 5.19 -13.77 -8.85
CA ASP A 8 4.90 -14.70 -7.76
C ASP A 8 5.78 -14.34 -6.55
N ILE A 9 5.16 -13.97 -5.44
CA ILE A 9 5.86 -13.55 -4.21
C ILE A 9 5.70 -14.61 -3.14
N PRO A 10 6.81 -15.20 -2.64
CA PRO A 10 6.76 -16.14 -1.54
C PRO A 10 6.16 -15.50 -0.28
N LEU A 11 5.23 -16.21 0.33
CA LEU A 11 4.65 -15.82 1.62
C LEU A 11 5.45 -16.40 2.76
N ARG A 12 5.52 -15.67 3.87
CA ARG A 12 6.20 -16.09 5.09
C ARG A 12 5.20 -16.29 6.22
N TRP A 13 5.48 -17.21 7.11
CA TRP A 13 4.66 -17.42 8.31
C TRP A 13 4.44 -16.10 9.10
N SER A 14 5.45 -15.24 9.14
CA SER A 14 5.38 -13.93 9.81
C SER A 14 4.49 -12.90 9.09
N ASP A 15 3.96 -13.20 7.92
CA ASP A 15 3.03 -12.32 7.22
C ASP A 15 1.59 -12.47 7.75
N MET A 16 1.32 -13.52 8.56
CA MET A 16 0.04 -13.71 9.25
C MET A 16 -0.04 -12.89 10.53
N ASP A 17 -1.23 -12.42 10.85
CA ASP A 17 -1.53 -11.71 12.10
C ASP A 17 -2.20 -12.62 13.15
N ALA A 18 -2.61 -12.02 14.26
CA ALA A 18 -3.25 -12.73 15.36
C ALA A 18 -4.63 -13.33 15.01
N GLN A 19 -5.20 -12.98 13.87
CA GLN A 19 -6.44 -13.58 13.36
C GLN A 19 -6.16 -14.83 12.50
N GLY A 20 -4.88 -15.16 12.27
CA GLY A 20 -4.47 -16.32 11.49
C GLY A 20 -4.55 -16.14 9.97
N HIS A 21 -4.69 -14.92 9.49
CA HIS A 21 -4.71 -14.59 8.06
C HIS A 21 -3.53 -13.67 7.72
N VAL A 22 -3.19 -13.59 6.43
CA VAL A 22 -2.19 -12.63 5.96
C VAL A 22 -2.68 -11.21 6.27
N ASN A 23 -1.85 -10.46 7.01
CA ASN A 23 -2.19 -9.15 7.53
C ASN A 23 -2.37 -8.11 6.40
N ASN A 24 -3.33 -7.21 6.54
CA ASN A 24 -3.64 -6.19 5.54
C ASN A 24 -2.45 -5.29 5.18
N VAL A 25 -1.61 -4.94 6.17
CA VAL A 25 -0.39 -4.16 5.92
C VAL A 25 0.60 -4.98 5.11
N ARG A 26 0.70 -6.30 5.38
CA ARG A 26 1.56 -7.20 4.59
C ARG A 26 1.10 -7.30 3.14
N ILE A 27 -0.20 -7.34 2.88
CA ILE A 27 -0.72 -7.26 1.50
C ILE A 27 -0.25 -5.97 0.82
N SER A 28 -0.26 -4.83 1.52
CA SER A 28 0.25 -3.56 0.99
C SER A 28 1.76 -3.60 0.71
N GLU A 29 2.56 -4.29 1.53
CA GLU A 29 3.99 -4.55 1.30
C GLU A 29 4.21 -5.44 0.07
N LEU A 30 3.44 -6.53 -0.05
CA LEU A 30 3.52 -7.45 -1.18
C LEU A 30 3.16 -6.77 -2.51
N VAL A 31 2.19 -5.83 -2.50
CA VAL A 31 1.88 -4.95 -3.64
C VAL A 31 3.06 -4.04 -3.99
N GLN A 32 3.75 -3.46 -3.01
CA GLN A 32 4.96 -2.68 -3.25
C GLN A 32 6.07 -3.55 -3.83
N GLU A 33 6.30 -4.73 -3.27
CA GLU A 33 7.32 -5.66 -3.72
C GLU A 33 7.05 -6.14 -5.14
N SER A 34 5.81 -6.48 -5.47
CA SER A 34 5.42 -6.87 -6.83
C SER A 34 5.68 -5.78 -7.86
N ARG A 35 5.45 -4.50 -7.50
CA ARG A 35 5.81 -3.36 -8.36
C ARG A 35 7.30 -3.31 -8.61
N ASN A 36 8.11 -3.44 -7.56
CA ASN A 36 9.56 -3.36 -7.68
C ASN A 36 10.09 -4.50 -8.57
N GLN A 37 9.61 -5.72 -8.37
CA GLN A 37 9.98 -6.87 -9.20
C GLN A 37 9.51 -6.70 -10.65
N ALA A 38 8.30 -6.18 -10.88
CA ALA A 38 7.82 -5.87 -12.21
C ALA A 38 8.71 -4.82 -12.91
N PHE A 39 9.24 -3.83 -12.19
CA PHE A 39 10.15 -2.83 -12.75
C PHE A 39 11.49 -3.41 -13.13
N TYR A 40 12.02 -4.38 -12.38
CA TYR A 40 13.24 -5.10 -12.76
C TYR A 40 13.07 -5.92 -14.04
N THR A 41 11.87 -6.44 -14.31
CA THR A 41 11.62 -7.33 -15.44
C THR A 41 11.17 -6.60 -16.71
N ASN A 42 10.58 -5.39 -16.59
CA ASN A 42 10.03 -4.66 -17.74
C ASN A 42 10.88 -3.48 -18.23
N GLY A 43 12.07 -3.27 -17.65
CA GLY A 43 12.99 -2.20 -18.06
C GLY A 43 12.76 -0.84 -17.35
N ALA A 44 11.96 -0.80 -16.28
CA ALA A 44 11.74 0.41 -15.47
C ALA A 44 12.63 0.48 -14.21
N GLN A 45 13.64 -0.42 -14.07
CA GLN A 45 14.49 -0.51 -12.87
C GLN A 45 15.24 0.79 -12.56
N GLU A 46 15.65 1.55 -13.59
CA GLU A 46 16.34 2.83 -13.39
C GLU A 46 15.52 3.80 -12.52
N MET A 47 14.20 3.73 -12.58
CA MET A 47 13.30 4.55 -11.77
C MET A 47 13.43 4.26 -10.27
N LEU A 48 13.76 3.03 -9.88
CA LEU A 48 14.01 2.66 -8.48
C LEU A 48 15.32 3.26 -7.97
N GLU A 49 16.28 3.53 -8.86
CA GLU A 49 17.59 4.12 -8.53
C GLU A 49 17.53 5.64 -8.54
N THR A 50 16.93 6.22 -9.57
CA THR A 50 16.86 7.68 -9.78
C THR A 50 15.84 8.39 -8.91
N GLY A 51 14.83 7.66 -8.42
CA GLY A 51 13.86 8.18 -7.49
C GLY A 51 12.40 8.07 -7.96
N ILE A 52 11.59 7.54 -7.06
CA ILE A 52 10.15 7.39 -7.24
C ILE A 52 9.46 7.66 -5.90
N VAL A 53 8.32 8.34 -5.94
CA VAL A 53 7.44 8.50 -4.80
C VAL A 53 6.07 7.89 -5.09
N VAL A 54 5.49 7.27 -4.09
CA VAL A 54 4.08 6.83 -4.10
C VAL A 54 3.24 8.01 -3.65
N VAL A 55 2.30 8.42 -4.49
CA VAL A 55 1.36 9.52 -4.20
C VAL A 55 0.11 8.99 -3.52
N THR A 56 -0.39 7.84 -3.99
CA THR A 56 -1.53 7.15 -3.40
C THR A 56 -1.35 5.66 -3.46
N GLN A 57 -1.94 4.97 -2.49
CA GLN A 57 -2.07 3.52 -2.50
C GLN A 57 -3.46 3.17 -1.96
N ASP A 58 -4.26 2.55 -2.78
CA ASP A 58 -5.61 2.12 -2.48
C ASP A 58 -5.65 0.60 -2.61
N VAL A 59 -6.20 -0.10 -1.60
CA VAL A 59 -6.27 -1.57 -1.57
C VAL A 59 -7.66 -2.00 -1.15
N GLU A 60 -8.30 -2.86 -1.94
CA GLU A 60 -9.50 -3.62 -1.58
C GLU A 60 -9.10 -5.04 -1.18
N PHE A 61 -9.53 -5.46 0.00
CA PHE A 61 -9.31 -6.80 0.54
C PHE A 61 -10.57 -7.62 0.27
N LEU A 62 -10.47 -8.60 -0.62
CA LEU A 62 -11.62 -9.33 -1.17
C LEU A 62 -11.88 -10.64 -0.42
N ALA A 63 -10.82 -11.33 -0.03
CA ALA A 63 -10.92 -12.59 0.71
C ALA A 63 -9.73 -12.74 1.67
N PRO A 64 -9.94 -13.27 2.89
CA PRO A 64 -8.84 -13.66 3.75
C PRO A 64 -8.13 -14.91 3.17
N PHE A 65 -6.83 -15.02 3.39
CA PHE A 65 -6.05 -16.20 3.01
C PHE A 65 -4.93 -16.45 4.01
N VAL A 66 -4.41 -17.67 4.00
CA VAL A 66 -3.40 -18.16 4.94
C VAL A 66 -2.11 -18.52 4.22
N VAL A 67 -1.01 -18.59 4.94
CA VAL A 67 0.27 -19.07 4.40
C VAL A 67 0.26 -20.60 4.45
N ASP A 68 0.28 -21.22 3.28
CA ASP A 68 0.25 -22.69 3.10
C ASP A 68 1.41 -23.22 2.24
N GLY A 69 2.38 -22.36 1.93
CA GLY A 69 3.54 -22.68 1.09
C GLY A 69 3.38 -22.23 -0.37
N SER A 70 2.16 -21.85 -0.79
CA SER A 70 1.90 -21.29 -2.12
C SER A 70 2.26 -19.81 -2.15
N PRO A 71 2.77 -19.27 -3.28
CA PRO A 71 3.06 -17.84 -3.41
C PRO A 71 1.78 -17.03 -3.58
N LEU A 72 1.88 -15.73 -3.29
CA LEU A 72 0.91 -14.75 -3.77
C LEU A 72 1.27 -14.36 -5.22
N ARG A 73 0.38 -14.65 -6.15
CA ARG A 73 0.51 -14.23 -7.53
C ARG A 73 -0.07 -12.85 -7.71
N VAL A 74 0.73 -11.89 -8.18
CA VAL A 74 0.30 -10.51 -8.40
C VAL A 74 0.47 -10.14 -9.87
N GLU A 75 -0.60 -9.71 -10.49
CA GLU A 75 -0.61 -9.09 -11.81
C GLU A 75 -0.44 -7.57 -11.63
N VAL A 76 0.61 -7.01 -12.22
CA VAL A 76 0.95 -5.58 -12.15
C VAL A 76 0.79 -4.98 -13.54
N GLY A 77 -0.14 -4.06 -13.70
CA GLY A 77 -0.41 -3.39 -14.97
C GLY A 77 -0.43 -1.87 -14.85
N CYS A 78 -0.19 -1.19 -15.96
CA CYS A 78 -0.29 0.26 -16.05
C CYS A 78 -1.57 0.66 -16.77
N SER A 79 -2.52 1.26 -16.07
CA SER A 79 -3.77 1.71 -16.69
C SER A 79 -3.69 3.12 -17.27
N LYS A 80 -2.75 3.95 -16.79
CA LYS A 80 -2.59 5.31 -17.31
C LYS A 80 -1.15 5.79 -17.20
N VAL A 81 -0.59 6.25 -18.33
CA VAL A 81 0.72 6.89 -18.41
C VAL A 81 0.54 8.40 -18.62
N GLY A 82 0.84 9.20 -17.59
CA GLY A 82 0.84 10.66 -17.67
C GLY A 82 2.22 11.24 -17.99
N ALA A 83 2.37 12.55 -17.87
CA ALA A 83 3.66 13.22 -18.08
C ALA A 83 4.63 12.97 -16.91
N ALA A 84 4.12 12.97 -15.67
CA ALA A 84 4.87 12.81 -14.43
C ALA A 84 4.14 11.93 -13.41
N ARG A 85 3.04 11.31 -13.77
CA ARG A 85 2.26 10.40 -12.91
C ARG A 85 1.83 9.19 -13.71
N THR A 86 1.93 8.04 -13.09
CA THR A 86 1.52 6.77 -13.67
C THR A 86 0.56 6.09 -12.70
N ILE A 87 -0.52 5.54 -13.23
CA ILE A 87 -1.48 4.74 -12.45
C ILE A 87 -1.16 3.27 -12.70
N LEU A 88 -0.85 2.57 -11.63
CA LEU A 88 -0.64 1.13 -11.63
C LEU A 88 -1.83 0.46 -10.96
N ASP A 89 -2.37 -0.55 -11.62
CA ASP A 89 -3.42 -1.42 -11.11
C ASP A 89 -2.85 -2.81 -10.83
N TYR A 90 -3.32 -3.42 -9.74
CA TYR A 90 -2.85 -4.70 -9.26
C TYR A 90 -4.04 -5.64 -9.00
N ARG A 91 -3.85 -6.92 -9.31
CA ARG A 91 -4.74 -8.00 -8.87
C ARG A 91 -3.90 -9.08 -8.22
N ALA A 92 -4.25 -9.41 -6.99
CA ALA A 92 -3.54 -10.41 -6.20
C ALA A 92 -4.37 -11.66 -6.06
N TRP A 93 -3.76 -12.80 -6.32
CA TRP A 93 -4.38 -14.12 -6.32
C TRP A 93 -3.63 -15.05 -5.38
N HIS A 94 -4.36 -15.79 -4.57
CA HIS A 94 -3.84 -16.92 -3.83
C HIS A 94 -4.59 -18.16 -4.28
N HIS A 95 -3.90 -19.10 -4.88
CA HIS A 95 -4.50 -20.12 -5.75
C HIS A 95 -5.36 -19.45 -6.84
N ASP A 96 -6.59 -19.90 -7.03
CA ASP A 96 -7.55 -19.37 -8.01
C ASP A 96 -8.48 -18.29 -7.44
N ILE A 97 -8.22 -17.83 -6.19
CA ILE A 97 -9.05 -16.84 -5.51
C ILE A 97 -8.39 -15.47 -5.61
N GLU A 98 -9.09 -14.48 -6.15
CA GLU A 98 -8.67 -13.09 -6.09
C GLU A 98 -8.85 -12.58 -4.65
N VAL A 99 -7.72 -12.36 -3.95
CA VAL A 99 -7.70 -11.99 -2.52
C VAL A 99 -7.61 -10.50 -2.29
N ALA A 100 -7.05 -9.76 -3.26
CA ALA A 100 -6.97 -8.30 -3.17
C ALA A 100 -6.89 -7.65 -4.56
N ARG A 101 -7.34 -6.39 -4.62
CA ARG A 101 -7.08 -5.45 -5.72
C ARG A 101 -6.41 -4.22 -5.16
N ALA A 102 -5.52 -3.62 -5.93
CA ALA A 102 -4.90 -2.38 -5.51
C ALA A 102 -4.73 -1.42 -6.68
N ARG A 103 -4.62 -0.14 -6.35
CA ARG A 103 -4.27 0.95 -7.26
C ARG A 103 -3.22 1.83 -6.61
N GLY A 104 -2.16 2.13 -7.34
CA GLY A 104 -1.12 3.05 -6.92
C GLY A 104 -0.95 4.19 -7.91
N ILE A 105 -0.81 5.41 -7.43
CA ILE A 105 -0.32 6.52 -8.23
C ILE A 105 1.13 6.75 -7.83
N ILE A 106 2.03 6.62 -8.78
CA ILE A 106 3.45 6.85 -8.62
C ILE A 106 3.91 8.07 -9.43
N CYS A 107 5.01 8.66 -8.99
CA CYS A 107 5.59 9.83 -9.63
C CYS A 107 7.12 9.73 -9.58
N PRO A 108 7.83 9.86 -10.73
CA PRO A 108 9.27 10.04 -10.72
C PRO A 108 9.62 11.31 -9.94
N PHE A 109 10.62 11.24 -9.10
CA PHE A 109 10.98 12.33 -8.21
C PHE A 109 12.48 12.58 -8.24
N ASP A 110 12.84 13.83 -8.34
CA ASP A 110 14.21 14.32 -8.24
C ASP A 110 14.44 14.74 -6.76
N PHE A 111 15.14 13.88 -6.00
CA PHE A 111 15.38 14.12 -4.58
C PHE A 111 16.37 15.26 -4.33
N ASP A 112 17.29 15.55 -5.25
CA ASP A 112 18.24 16.67 -5.14
C ASP A 112 17.51 17.99 -5.36
N ALA A 113 16.64 18.06 -6.37
CA ALA A 113 15.83 19.23 -6.64
C ALA A 113 14.57 19.32 -5.78
N GLY A 114 14.21 18.27 -5.02
CA GLY A 114 13.05 18.22 -4.13
C GLY A 114 11.69 18.32 -4.86
N ARG A 115 11.59 17.85 -6.11
CA ARG A 115 10.41 18.01 -6.94
C ARG A 115 10.13 16.83 -7.87
N PRO A 116 8.87 16.65 -8.30
CA PRO A 116 8.53 15.70 -9.35
C PRO A 116 9.26 16.03 -10.66
N ARG A 117 9.69 14.99 -11.39
CA ARG A 117 10.21 15.09 -12.76
C ARG A 117 9.28 14.44 -13.77
N ARG A 118 9.53 14.68 -15.05
CA ARG A 118 8.82 13.96 -16.12
C ARG A 118 9.41 12.56 -16.28
N LEU A 119 8.58 11.63 -16.78
CA LEU A 119 9.04 10.33 -17.26
C LEU A 119 10.04 10.53 -18.40
N THR A 120 11.13 9.77 -18.38
CA THR A 120 12.01 9.61 -19.54
C THR A 120 11.29 8.82 -20.66
N ASN A 121 11.83 8.81 -21.86
CA ASN A 121 11.27 8.00 -22.96
C ASN A 121 11.34 6.50 -22.63
N GLY A 122 12.41 6.03 -22.00
CA GLY A 122 12.57 4.64 -21.56
C GLY A 122 11.53 4.23 -20.54
N GLU A 123 11.37 5.03 -19.47
CA GLU A 123 10.35 4.81 -18.43
C GLU A 123 8.94 4.78 -19.02
N ARG A 124 8.63 5.72 -19.93
CA ARG A 124 7.34 5.74 -20.63
C ARG A 124 7.14 4.46 -21.44
N GLY A 125 8.14 4.05 -22.21
CA GLY A 125 8.08 2.82 -23.01
C GLY A 125 7.84 1.59 -22.15
N ALA A 126 8.51 1.48 -21.00
CA ALA A 126 8.30 0.40 -20.05
C ALA A 126 6.87 0.35 -19.52
N PHE A 127 6.26 1.49 -19.17
CA PHE A 127 4.86 1.53 -18.71
C PHE A 127 3.86 1.25 -19.83
N GLU A 128 4.11 1.72 -21.06
CA GLU A 128 3.24 1.39 -22.20
C GLU A 128 3.29 -0.10 -22.54
N ALA A 129 4.44 -0.78 -22.33
CA ALA A 129 4.58 -2.21 -22.55
C ALA A 129 3.74 -3.06 -21.58
N MET A 130 3.44 -2.54 -20.37
CA MET A 130 2.58 -3.20 -19.37
C MET A 130 1.18 -2.58 -19.30
N LYS A 131 0.71 -1.98 -20.38
CA LYS A 131 -0.59 -1.33 -20.42
C LYS A 131 -1.74 -2.32 -20.25
N VAL A 132 -2.71 -1.95 -19.43
CA VAL A 132 -3.92 -2.72 -19.11
C VAL A 132 -5.15 -1.81 -19.13
N ASP A 133 -6.32 -2.41 -19.23
CA ASP A 133 -7.57 -1.69 -18.99
C ASP A 133 -7.69 -1.28 -17.52
N GLU A 134 -8.25 -0.11 -17.29
CA GLU A 134 -8.45 0.43 -15.95
C GLU A 134 -9.43 -0.44 -15.15
N ILE A 135 -9.03 -0.87 -13.96
CA ILE A 135 -9.94 -1.52 -13.02
C ILE A 135 -10.95 -0.46 -12.52
N PRO A 136 -12.27 -0.73 -12.56
CA PRO A 136 -13.26 0.19 -12.00
C PRO A 136 -12.99 0.45 -10.52
N TRP A 137 -12.84 1.74 -10.15
CA TRP A 137 -12.48 2.13 -8.80
C TRP A 137 -13.39 3.26 -8.30
N LYS A 138 -14.15 2.99 -7.23
CA LYS A 138 -14.99 4.01 -6.61
C LYS A 138 -14.19 4.78 -5.57
N PRO A 139 -14.03 6.11 -5.69
CA PRO A 139 -13.31 6.88 -4.67
C PRO A 139 -14.06 6.88 -3.34
N ILE A 140 -13.32 6.75 -2.23
CA ILE A 140 -13.85 6.98 -0.89
C ILE A 140 -13.77 8.48 -0.59
N LYS A 141 -14.84 9.02 -0.01
CA LYS A 141 -14.84 10.43 0.45
C LYS A 141 -13.85 10.57 1.59
N VAL A 142 -12.85 11.41 1.40
CA VAL A 142 -11.91 11.78 2.47
C VAL A 142 -12.61 12.71 3.45
N VAL A 143 -12.53 12.38 4.73
CA VAL A 143 -13.02 13.22 5.84
C VAL A 143 -11.81 13.73 6.60
N ASP A 144 -11.77 15.02 6.88
CA ASP A 144 -10.76 15.59 7.77
C ASP A 144 -11.12 15.23 9.21
N VAL A 145 -10.24 14.51 9.87
CA VAL A 145 -10.39 14.09 11.26
C VAL A 145 -9.44 14.87 12.21
N SER A 146 -8.84 15.94 11.72
CA SER A 146 -7.97 16.80 12.53
C SER A 146 -8.74 17.39 13.71
N GLY A 147 -8.25 17.17 14.92
CA GLY A 147 -8.87 17.69 16.16
C GLY A 147 -10.09 16.92 16.66
N ILE A 148 -10.44 15.77 16.05
CA ILE A 148 -11.51 14.89 16.53
C ILE A 148 -10.99 13.47 16.73
N GLY A 149 -11.67 12.68 17.58
CA GLY A 149 -11.32 11.29 17.87
C GLY A 149 -10.07 11.13 18.73
N ASP A 150 -9.44 9.98 18.63
CA ASP A 150 -8.25 9.64 19.41
C ASP A 150 -6.97 10.04 18.69
N ILE A 151 -5.94 10.36 19.45
CA ILE A 151 -4.60 10.63 18.95
C ILE A 151 -3.66 9.57 19.52
N VAL A 152 -3.03 8.83 18.63
CA VAL A 152 -2.03 7.82 18.98
C VAL A 152 -0.66 8.30 18.51
N ASP A 153 0.32 8.30 19.41
CA ASP A 153 1.71 8.63 19.10
C ASP A 153 2.46 7.33 18.77
N VAL A 154 2.78 7.12 17.50
CA VAL A 154 3.44 5.91 17.02
C VAL A 154 4.93 6.19 16.81
N PRO A 155 5.85 5.51 17.53
CA PRO A 155 7.28 5.72 17.37
C PRO A 155 7.77 5.26 15.99
N ILE A 156 8.66 6.05 15.40
CA ILE A 156 9.36 5.69 14.16
C ILE A 156 10.57 4.83 14.52
N ARG A 157 10.67 3.66 13.89
CA ARG A 157 11.78 2.71 14.08
C ARG A 157 12.81 2.89 12.96
N TRP A 158 14.04 2.50 13.22
CA TRP A 158 15.07 2.45 12.18
C TRP A 158 14.66 1.59 10.98
N SER A 159 13.99 0.47 11.23
CA SER A 159 13.48 -0.43 10.20
C SER A 159 12.35 0.15 9.34
N ASP A 160 11.75 1.26 9.74
CA ASP A 160 10.67 1.90 9.00
C ASP A 160 11.20 2.84 7.90
N VAL A 161 12.49 3.16 7.94
CA VAL A 161 13.16 4.08 7.01
C VAL A 161 13.69 3.30 5.82
N ASP A 162 13.36 3.74 4.61
CA ASP A 162 13.83 3.15 3.36
C ASP A 162 15.19 3.71 2.91
N ARG A 163 15.72 3.19 1.79
CA ARG A 163 17.01 3.63 1.24
C ARG A 163 17.03 5.09 0.77
N GLN A 164 15.87 5.73 0.62
CA GLN A 164 15.75 7.15 0.26
C GLN A 164 15.84 8.06 1.49
N GLY A 165 15.99 7.49 2.69
CA GLY A 165 16.14 8.22 3.94
C GLY A 165 14.81 8.78 4.49
N HIS A 166 13.68 8.22 4.12
CA HIS A 166 12.36 8.61 4.62
C HIS A 166 11.61 7.39 5.15
N VAL A 167 10.60 7.61 6.00
CA VAL A 167 9.71 6.52 6.41
C VAL A 167 9.03 5.93 5.18
N ASN A 168 9.20 4.63 4.99
CA ASN A 168 8.60 3.91 3.87
C ASN A 168 7.08 4.05 3.88
N ASN A 169 6.49 4.20 2.69
CA ASN A 169 5.04 4.37 2.55
C ASN A 169 4.25 3.20 3.16
N VAL A 170 4.78 1.99 3.15
CA VAL A 170 4.11 0.83 3.76
C VAL A 170 4.20 0.87 5.28
N SER A 171 5.30 1.35 5.85
CA SER A 171 5.40 1.58 7.31
C SER A 171 4.32 2.55 7.81
N MET A 172 3.95 3.54 6.99
CA MET A 172 2.82 4.44 7.29
C MET A 172 1.49 3.69 7.38
N ALA A 173 1.26 2.68 6.52
CA ALA A 173 0.08 1.82 6.62
C ALA A 173 0.06 1.05 7.96
N GLY A 174 1.23 0.61 8.43
CA GLY A 174 1.39 0.00 9.77
C GLY A 174 1.02 0.94 10.90
N TYR A 175 1.45 2.21 10.83
CA TYR A 175 1.08 3.22 11.85
C TYR A 175 -0.43 3.48 11.88
N LEU A 176 -1.07 3.55 10.71
CA LEU A 176 -2.53 3.69 10.62
C LEU A 176 -3.25 2.46 11.19
N GLN A 177 -2.74 1.25 10.94
CA GLN A 177 -3.28 0.02 11.52
C GLN A 177 -3.17 0.03 13.04
N GLU A 178 -1.99 0.34 13.59
CA GLU A 178 -1.76 0.36 15.03
C GLU A 178 -2.70 1.35 15.73
N ALA A 179 -2.77 2.56 15.22
CA ALA A 179 -3.67 3.59 15.78
C ALA A 179 -5.14 3.18 15.71
N ARG A 180 -5.58 2.57 14.61
CA ARG A 180 -6.94 2.06 14.45
C ARG A 180 -7.25 0.95 15.47
N ILE A 181 -6.32 0.01 15.67
CA ILE A 181 -6.51 -1.09 16.62
C ILE A 181 -6.62 -0.54 18.04
N LEU A 182 -5.76 0.38 18.43
CA LEU A 182 -5.80 1.00 19.75
C LEU A 182 -7.09 1.78 19.97
N ALA A 183 -7.48 2.62 19.01
CA ALA A 183 -8.70 3.41 19.08
C ALA A 183 -9.97 2.52 19.14
N THR A 184 -10.10 1.55 18.24
CA THR A 184 -11.26 0.65 18.23
C THR A 184 -11.34 -0.21 19.48
N THR A 185 -10.21 -0.58 20.07
CA THR A 185 -10.18 -1.28 21.37
C THR A 185 -10.67 -0.39 22.50
N SER A 186 -10.33 0.90 22.49
CA SER A 186 -10.80 1.87 23.47
C SER A 186 -12.31 2.10 23.34
N TRP A 187 -12.81 2.24 22.11
CA TRP A 187 -14.25 2.48 21.86
C TRP A 187 -15.12 1.26 22.12
N SER A 188 -14.61 0.05 21.92
CA SER A 188 -15.35 -1.18 22.11
C SER A 188 -14.46 -2.30 22.68
N PRO A 189 -14.22 -2.30 24.02
CA PRO A 189 -13.34 -3.26 24.68
C PRO A 189 -13.77 -4.72 24.49
N GLY A 190 -15.07 -4.99 24.30
CA GLY A 190 -15.60 -6.33 24.06
C GLY A 190 -15.17 -6.95 22.72
N MET A 191 -14.77 -6.14 21.75
CA MET A 191 -14.37 -6.60 20.42
C MET A 191 -12.97 -7.22 20.36
N ARG A 192 -12.16 -7.07 21.40
CA ARG A 192 -10.82 -7.67 21.50
C ARG A 192 -10.83 -9.10 22.04
N ARG A 193 -11.91 -9.50 22.70
CA ARG A 193 -12.06 -10.88 23.18
C ARG A 193 -12.61 -11.71 22.05
N ALA A 194 -11.98 -12.85 21.78
CA ALA A 194 -12.46 -13.85 20.83
C ALA A 194 -13.94 -14.18 21.17
N GLY A 195 -14.83 -13.47 20.56
CA GLY A 195 -16.27 -13.54 20.71
C GLY A 195 -16.88 -13.50 19.31
N ASP A 196 -18.18 -13.41 19.25
CA ASP A 196 -18.97 -13.59 18.03
C ASP A 196 -18.75 -12.55 16.91
N HIS A 197 -17.86 -11.55 17.12
CA HIS A 197 -17.64 -10.47 16.16
C HIS A 197 -16.16 -10.18 15.92
N LEU A 198 -15.73 -10.23 14.67
CA LEU A 198 -14.41 -9.84 14.19
C LEU A 198 -14.51 -8.59 13.34
N TRP A 199 -13.62 -7.61 13.57
CA TRP A 199 -13.44 -6.51 12.66
C TRP A 199 -12.55 -6.92 11.49
N VAL A 200 -13.03 -6.74 10.28
CA VAL A 200 -12.24 -6.91 9.06
C VAL A 200 -12.13 -5.59 8.32
N VAL A 201 -10.96 -5.30 7.79
CA VAL A 201 -10.75 -4.17 6.89
C VAL A 201 -11.06 -4.65 5.49
N VAL A 202 -12.04 -4.06 4.83
CA VAL A 202 -12.41 -4.40 3.45
C VAL A 202 -11.74 -3.49 2.44
N ARG A 203 -11.28 -2.30 2.87
CA ARG A 203 -10.59 -1.35 1.99
C ARG A 203 -9.77 -0.36 2.80
N GLN A 204 -8.64 0.05 2.21
CA GLN A 204 -7.75 1.08 2.73
C GLN A 204 -7.30 1.99 1.59
N ASP A 205 -7.61 3.29 1.67
CA ASP A 205 -7.15 4.31 0.72
C ASP A 205 -6.19 5.26 1.43
N ILE A 206 -4.94 5.35 0.96
CA ILE A 206 -3.91 6.20 1.55
C ILE A 206 -3.49 7.27 0.55
N ARG A 207 -3.36 8.51 1.04
CA ARG A 207 -2.84 9.66 0.32
C ARG A 207 -1.59 10.16 1.00
N TYR A 208 -0.43 10.01 0.35
CA TYR A 208 0.87 10.47 0.86
C TYR A 208 1.10 11.93 0.46
N ARG A 209 1.04 12.83 1.41
CA ARG A 209 1.13 14.28 1.15
C ARG A 209 2.52 14.85 1.41
N ARG A 210 3.26 14.25 2.34
CA ARG A 210 4.60 14.68 2.74
C ARG A 210 5.44 13.47 3.12
N GLN A 211 6.72 13.58 2.90
CA GLN A 211 7.69 12.63 3.41
C GLN A 211 7.87 12.84 4.92
N VAL A 212 8.13 11.76 5.64
CA VAL A 212 8.45 11.79 7.07
C VAL A 212 9.94 11.51 7.22
N PRO A 213 10.76 12.50 7.65
CA PRO A 213 12.19 12.29 7.79
C PRO A 213 12.51 11.46 9.04
N PRO A 214 13.64 10.73 9.07
CA PRO A 214 14.05 9.90 10.21
C PRO A 214 14.41 10.72 11.46
N SER A 215 14.61 12.04 11.32
CA SER A 215 14.81 12.96 12.45
C SER A 215 13.54 13.14 13.29
N GLN A 216 12.36 12.87 12.73
CA GLN A 216 11.11 12.83 13.46
C GLN A 216 11.04 11.51 14.25
N ARG A 217 10.84 11.58 15.57
CA ARG A 217 10.88 10.39 16.43
C ARG A 217 9.57 9.60 16.47
N SER A 218 8.45 10.23 16.15
CA SER A 218 7.13 9.62 16.15
C SER A 218 6.17 10.30 15.18
N CYS A 219 5.11 9.59 14.81
CA CYS A 219 3.98 10.10 14.06
C CYS A 219 2.75 10.16 14.95
N LYS A 220 2.11 11.33 15.04
CA LYS A 220 0.79 11.46 15.68
C LYS A 220 -0.28 11.07 14.68
N VAL A 221 -1.01 10.00 14.98
CA VAL A 221 -2.08 9.48 14.13
C VAL A 221 -3.42 9.85 14.77
N HIS A 222 -4.20 10.66 14.07
CA HIS A 222 -5.57 11.00 14.45
C HIS A 222 -6.52 9.94 13.89
N THR A 223 -7.34 9.36 14.74
CA THR A 223 -8.28 8.29 14.39
C THR A 223 -9.68 8.63 14.88
N ALA A 224 -10.65 8.62 13.99
CA ALA A 224 -12.04 8.86 14.32
C ALA A 224 -12.97 7.95 13.50
N LEU A 225 -14.08 7.55 14.12
CA LEU A 225 -15.18 6.89 13.44
C LEU A 225 -16.09 7.95 12.82
N THR A 226 -16.17 7.99 11.50
CA THR A 226 -16.90 9.04 10.77
C THR A 226 -18.30 8.61 10.34
N ARG A 227 -18.59 7.30 10.34
CA ARG A 227 -19.90 6.75 9.99
C ARG A 227 -20.06 5.34 10.56
N LEU A 228 -21.23 5.06 11.10
CA LEU A 228 -21.75 3.72 11.34
C LEU A 228 -22.71 3.39 10.19
N GLY A 229 -22.54 2.23 9.57
CA GLY A 229 -23.40 1.70 8.51
C GLY A 229 -24.57 0.94 9.05
#